data_c5cf126a5a34c4726113457c3631f37f
#
_entry.id   c5cf126a5a34c4726113457c3631f37f
#
_cell.length_a   1.000
_cell.length_b   1.000
_cell.length_c   1.000
_cell.angle_alpha   90.00
_cell.angle_beta   90.00
_cell.angle_gamma   90.00
#
_symmetry.space_group_name_H-M   'P 1'
#
loop_
_entity.id
_entity.type
_entity.pdbx_description
1 polymer ?
#
loop_
_entity_poly.entity_id
_entity_poly.type
_entity_poly.pdbx_seq_one_letter_code
_entity_poly.pdbx_strand_id
1 'polypeptide(L)'
;KQNIRTVVTGPIEINGKYIGFYGVDNPPVEFMDNISSLIDMMEFAISMMIRLRDYAKALEETAICDQLTGCKNRTALRWAYNGDFDKEQSITVIMCDLNGLKKVNDSLGHEAGDKYICDAAEALCSCFGKETVYRVGGDEFITVLFGRDRDEVEKMTQRLKVYTELKKVSVSWGIAYRKNAKEHFETILREADRKMYEEKKKYYANLNQ
;
A
#
# COMPACT_ATOMS: atom_id res chain seq x y z
N LYS A 1 25.40 36.37 -4.31
CA LYS A 1 25.67 36.04 -2.89
C LYS A 1 25.01 37.14 -2.08
N GLN A 2 24.04 36.78 -1.25
CA GLN A 2 23.46 37.72 -0.26
C GLN A 2 24.53 38.01 0.79
N ASN A 3 24.70 39.29 1.16
CA ASN A 3 25.62 39.68 2.20
C ASN A 3 24.88 39.62 3.54
N ILE A 4 24.84 38.47 4.16
CA ILE A 4 24.18 38.23 5.45
C ILE A 4 25.14 38.71 6.56
N ARG A 5 24.69 39.69 7.36
CA ARG A 5 25.45 40.26 8.50
C ARG A 5 24.86 39.82 9.84
N THR A 6 23.55 39.64 9.87
CA THR A 6 22.80 39.28 11.08
C THR A 6 21.71 38.28 10.72
N VAL A 7 21.45 37.31 11.59
CA VAL A 7 20.36 36.35 11.44
C VAL A 7 19.66 36.21 12.78
N VAL A 8 18.33 36.24 12.76
CA VAL A 8 17.51 35.85 13.92
C VAL A 8 16.82 34.55 13.55
N THR A 9 17.05 33.50 14.34
CA THR A 9 16.53 32.15 14.02
C THR A 9 15.69 31.59 15.16
N GLY A 10 14.65 30.84 14.82
CA GLY A 10 13.88 29.99 15.71
C GLY A 10 14.01 28.53 15.36
N PRO A 11 14.00 27.60 16.31
CA PRO A 11 14.00 26.18 16.07
C PRO A 11 12.62 25.71 15.59
N ILE A 12 12.59 24.59 14.89
CA ILE A 12 11.37 23.84 14.65
C ILE A 12 11.46 22.57 15.49
N GLU A 13 10.64 22.50 16.54
CA GLU A 13 10.63 21.38 17.47
C GLU A 13 9.34 20.57 17.35
N ILE A 14 9.46 19.23 17.22
CA ILE A 14 8.33 18.30 17.24
C ILE A 14 8.64 17.16 18.21
N ASN A 15 7.76 16.97 19.20
CA ASN A 15 7.86 15.92 20.21
C ASN A 15 9.24 15.90 20.93
N GLY A 16 9.78 17.07 21.27
CA GLY A 16 11.06 17.21 21.95
C GLY A 16 12.29 17.01 21.04
N LYS A 17 12.11 16.94 19.73
CA LYS A 17 13.20 16.84 18.77
C LYS A 17 13.24 18.04 17.85
N TYR A 18 14.43 18.61 17.71
CA TYR A 18 14.68 19.65 16.72
C TYR A 18 14.79 19.03 15.33
N ILE A 19 13.94 19.48 14.40
CA ILE A 19 13.89 18.97 13.02
C ILE A 19 14.40 19.98 12.00
N GLY A 20 14.61 21.21 12.40
CA GLY A 20 15.10 22.29 11.56
C GLY A 20 15.10 23.63 12.29
N PHE A 21 15.40 24.66 11.54
CA PHE A 21 15.29 26.06 11.98
C PHE A 21 14.83 26.92 10.80
N TYR A 22 14.27 28.05 11.12
CA TYR A 22 13.90 29.11 10.18
C TYR A 22 14.37 30.44 10.72
N GLY A 23 14.44 31.45 9.87
CA GLY A 23 14.95 32.73 10.36
C GLY A 23 14.79 33.87 9.36
N VAL A 24 15.20 35.05 9.84
CA VAL A 24 15.19 36.29 9.07
C VAL A 24 16.62 36.82 8.95
N ASP A 25 17.06 37.08 7.72
CA ASP A 25 18.38 37.63 7.43
C ASP A 25 18.36 39.15 7.46
N ASN A 26 19.37 39.77 8.10
CA ASN A 26 19.58 41.20 8.21
C ASN A 26 18.34 42.00 8.67
N PRO A 27 17.67 41.60 9.77
CA PRO A 27 16.54 42.38 10.27
C PRO A 27 16.97 43.78 10.71
N PRO A 28 16.16 44.82 10.46
CA PRO A 28 16.42 46.15 11.03
C PRO A 28 16.41 46.12 12.56
N VAL A 29 17.37 46.80 13.19
CA VAL A 29 17.54 46.74 14.65
C VAL A 29 16.29 47.20 15.41
N GLU A 30 15.58 48.19 14.89
CA GLU A 30 14.33 48.75 15.43
C GLU A 30 13.15 47.76 15.50
N PHE A 31 13.23 46.62 14.73
CA PHE A 31 12.20 45.61 14.71
C PHE A 31 12.58 44.30 15.44
N MET A 32 13.73 44.27 16.13
CA MET A 32 14.24 43.04 16.73
C MET A 32 13.26 42.39 17.72
N ASP A 33 12.63 43.19 18.60
CA ASP A 33 11.65 42.66 19.56
C ASP A 33 10.39 42.14 18.88
N ASN A 34 9.91 42.78 17.83
CA ASN A 34 8.78 42.35 17.04
C ASN A 34 9.09 41.10 16.26
N ILE A 35 10.32 41.00 15.74
CA ILE A 35 10.76 39.79 14.96
C ILE A 35 10.89 38.61 15.89
N SER A 36 11.38 38.75 17.11
CA SER A 36 11.43 37.66 18.09
C SER A 36 10.04 37.10 18.36
N SER A 37 9.07 37.96 18.67
CA SER A 37 7.68 37.56 18.90
C SER A 37 7.05 36.90 17.66
N LEU A 38 7.36 37.41 16.47
CA LEU A 38 6.89 36.79 15.19
C LEU A 38 7.49 35.41 14.98
N ILE A 39 8.77 35.22 15.29
CA ILE A 39 9.46 33.95 15.22
C ILE A 39 8.80 32.91 16.13
N ASP A 40 8.52 33.29 17.41
CA ASP A 40 7.84 32.40 18.36
C ASP A 40 6.43 32.01 17.88
N MET A 41 5.66 32.93 17.29
CA MET A 41 4.36 32.65 16.70
C MET A 41 4.49 31.72 15.48
N MET A 42 5.49 31.93 14.63
CA MET A 42 5.76 31.10 13.47
C MET A 42 6.20 29.70 13.86
N GLU A 43 6.98 29.53 14.93
CA GLU A 43 7.36 28.22 15.45
C GLU A 43 6.11 27.39 15.76
N PHE A 44 5.17 27.96 16.53
CA PHE A 44 3.91 27.29 16.85
C PHE A 44 3.12 26.91 15.59
N ALA A 45 2.96 27.86 14.65
CA ALA A 45 2.20 27.63 13.44
C ALA A 45 2.85 26.55 12.55
N ILE A 46 4.17 26.58 12.36
CA ILE A 46 4.90 25.59 11.55
C ILE A 46 4.82 24.20 12.21
N SER A 47 5.07 24.11 13.50
CA SER A 47 5.00 22.87 14.25
C SER A 47 3.59 22.26 14.20
N MET A 48 2.55 23.09 14.30
CA MET A 48 1.16 22.66 14.19
C MET A 48 0.83 22.15 12.78
N MET A 49 1.26 22.84 11.72
CA MET A 49 1.05 22.41 10.33
C MET A 49 1.73 21.07 10.04
N ILE A 50 2.94 20.87 10.54
CA ILE A 50 3.66 19.60 10.37
C ILE A 50 2.92 18.47 11.09
N ARG A 51 2.51 18.68 12.34
CA ARG A 51 1.70 17.69 13.09
C ARG A 51 0.41 17.36 12.39
N LEU A 52 -0.32 18.36 11.90
CA LEU A 52 -1.58 18.16 11.20
C LEU A 52 -1.39 17.34 9.92
N ARG A 53 -0.34 17.64 9.14
CA ARG A 53 0.05 16.86 7.96
C ARG A 53 0.34 15.40 8.32
N ASP A 54 1.11 15.18 9.39
CA ASP A 54 1.52 13.84 9.80
C ASP A 54 0.32 13.03 10.33
N TYR A 55 -0.60 13.67 11.06
CA TYR A 55 -1.87 13.05 11.47
C TYR A 55 -2.76 12.73 10.27
N ALA A 56 -2.89 13.64 9.31
CA ALA A 56 -3.67 13.40 8.09
C ALA A 56 -3.12 12.22 7.30
N LYS A 57 -1.79 12.14 7.15
CA LYS A 57 -1.12 11.02 6.47
C LYS A 57 -1.34 9.70 7.21
N ALA A 58 -1.20 9.67 8.54
CA ALA A 58 -1.44 8.48 9.34
C ALA A 58 -2.91 8.00 9.26
N LEU A 59 -3.86 8.93 9.26
CA LEU A 59 -5.28 8.64 9.05
C LEU A 59 -5.54 8.06 7.66
N GLU A 60 -4.95 8.63 6.62
CA GLU A 60 -5.06 8.13 5.26
C GLU A 60 -4.49 6.71 5.15
N GLU A 61 -3.29 6.46 5.65
CA GLU A 61 -2.67 5.13 5.67
C GLU A 61 -3.54 4.11 6.40
N THR A 62 -4.13 4.48 7.55
CA THR A 62 -5.06 3.61 8.29
C THR A 62 -6.35 3.33 7.50
N ALA A 63 -6.84 4.33 6.75
CA ALA A 63 -8.06 4.20 5.96
C ALA A 63 -7.89 3.31 4.72
N ILE A 64 -6.68 3.21 4.14
CA ILE A 64 -6.42 2.53 2.87
C ILE A 64 -5.51 1.30 2.96
N CYS A 65 -4.93 1.00 4.12
CA CYS A 65 -4.08 -0.18 4.34
C CYS A 65 -4.76 -1.20 5.25
N ASP A 66 -4.46 -2.47 5.02
CA ASP A 66 -4.78 -3.57 5.92
C ASP A 66 -3.76 -3.63 7.06
N GLN A 67 -4.23 -3.62 8.29
CA GLN A 67 -3.39 -3.49 9.49
C GLN A 67 -2.49 -4.71 9.73
N LEU A 68 -2.91 -5.91 9.30
CA LEU A 68 -2.13 -7.13 9.49
C LEU A 68 -1.00 -7.24 8.46
N THR A 69 -1.31 -7.01 7.19
CA THR A 69 -0.37 -7.28 6.08
C THR A 69 0.34 -6.04 5.56
N GLY A 70 -0.19 -4.86 5.85
CA GLY A 70 0.27 -3.60 5.28
C GLY A 70 0.02 -3.46 3.77
N CYS A 71 -0.69 -4.41 3.13
CA CYS A 71 -1.21 -4.26 1.78
C CYS A 71 -2.27 -3.18 1.72
N LYS A 72 -2.64 -2.72 0.52
CA LYS A 72 -3.85 -1.91 0.35
C LYS A 72 -5.08 -2.72 0.79
N ASN A 73 -6.12 -2.02 1.28
CA ASN A 73 -7.37 -2.66 1.69
C ASN A 73 -8.46 -2.55 0.61
N ARG A 74 -9.65 -3.08 0.90
CA ARG A 74 -10.83 -3.02 0.00
C ARG A 74 -11.23 -1.58 -0.36
N THR A 75 -11.06 -0.62 0.55
CA THR A 75 -11.37 0.80 0.29
C THR A 75 -10.42 1.37 -0.75
N ALA A 76 -9.12 1.10 -0.62
CA ALA A 76 -8.11 1.51 -1.60
C ALA A 76 -8.36 0.87 -2.98
N LEU A 77 -8.77 -0.40 -3.03
CA LEU A 77 -9.15 -1.04 -4.30
C LEU A 77 -10.30 -0.31 -4.99
N ARG A 78 -11.35 0.06 -4.25
CA ARG A 78 -12.49 0.81 -4.79
C ARG A 78 -12.06 2.17 -5.37
N TRP A 79 -11.14 2.85 -4.71
CA TRP A 79 -10.59 4.11 -5.22
C TRP A 79 -9.75 3.90 -6.48
N ALA A 80 -8.94 2.83 -6.52
CA ALA A 80 -8.07 2.52 -7.65
C ALA A 80 -8.86 2.31 -8.96
N TYR A 81 -9.97 1.58 -8.94
CA TYR A 81 -10.74 1.31 -10.16
C TYR A 81 -11.84 2.35 -10.46
N ASN A 82 -12.21 3.20 -9.47
CA ASN A 82 -13.10 4.35 -9.69
C ASN A 82 -12.32 5.64 -10.02
N GLY A 83 -10.99 5.61 -9.90
CA GLY A 83 -10.11 6.74 -10.16
C GLY A 83 -9.95 7.04 -11.65
N ASP A 84 -9.27 8.14 -11.91
CA ASP A 84 -8.96 8.60 -13.27
C ASP A 84 -7.70 7.86 -13.74
N PHE A 85 -7.86 6.83 -14.57
CA PHE A 85 -6.77 6.10 -15.20
C PHE A 85 -6.94 6.03 -16.72
N ASP A 86 -5.83 5.90 -17.44
CA ASP A 86 -5.85 5.79 -18.89
C ASP A 86 -6.50 4.47 -19.32
N LYS A 87 -7.69 4.55 -19.91
CA LYS A 87 -8.49 3.41 -20.37
C LYS A 87 -7.92 2.71 -21.60
N GLU A 88 -6.96 3.31 -22.28
CA GLU A 88 -6.28 2.69 -23.43
C GLU A 88 -5.17 1.74 -23.00
N GLN A 89 -4.67 1.85 -21.78
CA GLN A 89 -3.67 0.90 -21.25
C GLN A 89 -4.27 -0.46 -20.93
N SER A 90 -3.42 -1.49 -20.95
CA SER A 90 -3.82 -2.84 -20.54
C SER A 90 -4.15 -2.88 -19.03
N ILE A 91 -5.03 -3.78 -18.67
CA ILE A 91 -5.35 -4.10 -17.28
C ILE A 91 -5.30 -5.60 -17.05
N THR A 92 -4.68 -5.99 -15.95
CA THR A 92 -4.74 -7.36 -15.43
C THR A 92 -5.29 -7.35 -14.02
N VAL A 93 -6.28 -8.20 -13.78
CA VAL A 93 -6.82 -8.46 -12.44
C VAL A 93 -6.46 -9.90 -12.08
N ILE A 94 -5.85 -10.08 -10.92
CA ILE A 94 -5.51 -11.40 -10.36
C ILE A 94 -6.26 -11.53 -9.04
N MET A 95 -7.19 -12.50 -8.99
CA MET A 95 -7.85 -12.89 -7.73
C MET A 95 -7.08 -14.01 -7.08
N CYS A 96 -6.76 -13.89 -5.80
CA CYS A 96 -6.01 -14.87 -5.02
C CYS A 96 -6.75 -15.24 -3.74
N ASP A 97 -6.68 -16.51 -3.35
CA ASP A 97 -7.26 -17.04 -2.13
C ASP A 97 -6.27 -18.04 -1.48
N LEU A 98 -6.05 -17.92 -0.18
CA LEU A 98 -5.14 -18.80 0.56
C LEU A 98 -5.77 -20.15 0.81
N ASN A 99 -5.07 -21.20 0.42
CA ASN A 99 -5.51 -22.56 0.68
C ASN A 99 -5.12 -23.00 2.08
N GLY A 100 -6.06 -23.66 2.77
CA GLY A 100 -5.78 -24.33 4.04
C GLY A 100 -5.59 -23.42 5.26
N LEU A 101 -5.89 -22.11 5.19
CA LEU A 101 -5.77 -21.19 6.32
C LEU A 101 -6.54 -21.68 7.56
N LYS A 102 -7.77 -22.21 7.36
CA LYS A 102 -8.54 -22.78 8.46
C LYS A 102 -7.79 -23.93 9.16
N LYS A 103 -7.17 -24.83 8.40
CA LYS A 103 -6.38 -25.94 8.95
C LYS A 103 -5.17 -25.43 9.74
N VAL A 104 -4.51 -24.38 9.28
CA VAL A 104 -3.40 -23.73 10.01
C VAL A 104 -3.90 -23.15 11.33
N ASN A 105 -5.02 -22.41 11.31
CA ASN A 105 -5.64 -21.86 12.53
C ASN A 105 -6.04 -22.95 13.53
N ASP A 106 -6.73 -23.98 13.05
CA ASP A 106 -7.22 -25.06 13.90
C ASP A 106 -6.08 -25.90 14.51
N SER A 107 -4.96 -26.04 13.81
CA SER A 107 -3.82 -26.89 14.23
C SER A 107 -2.75 -26.12 15.01
N LEU A 108 -2.51 -24.85 14.70
CA LEU A 108 -1.36 -24.05 15.19
C LEU A 108 -1.77 -22.73 15.86
N GLY A 109 -3.08 -22.42 15.88
CA GLY A 109 -3.61 -21.19 16.46
C GLY A 109 -3.63 -20.01 15.49
N HIS A 110 -4.35 -18.95 15.90
CA HIS A 110 -4.56 -17.76 15.09
C HIS A 110 -3.27 -16.97 14.76
N GLU A 111 -2.31 -16.94 15.66
CA GLU A 111 -1.01 -16.28 15.40
C GLU A 111 -0.26 -16.94 14.22
N ALA A 112 -0.35 -18.27 14.10
CA ALA A 112 0.23 -18.99 12.96
C ALA A 112 -0.56 -18.71 11.67
N GLY A 113 -1.87 -18.54 11.75
CA GLY A 113 -2.69 -18.13 10.62
C GLY A 113 -2.39 -16.70 10.17
N ASP A 114 -2.23 -15.78 11.10
CA ASP A 114 -1.82 -14.39 10.80
C ASP A 114 -0.46 -14.34 10.13
N LYS A 115 0.51 -15.13 10.62
CA LYS A 115 1.80 -15.28 9.97
C LYS A 115 1.66 -15.84 8.55
N TYR A 116 0.82 -16.86 8.35
CA TYR A 116 0.55 -17.46 7.04
C TYR A 116 -0.01 -16.44 6.04
N ILE A 117 -0.93 -15.57 6.49
CA ILE A 117 -1.48 -14.47 5.71
C ILE A 117 -0.38 -13.43 5.38
N CYS A 118 0.45 -13.06 6.35
CA CYS A 118 1.56 -12.12 6.13
C CYS A 118 2.59 -12.68 5.14
N ASP A 119 2.96 -13.96 5.24
CA ASP A 119 3.89 -14.63 4.33
C ASP A 119 3.34 -14.65 2.88
N ALA A 120 2.03 -14.86 2.70
CA ALA A 120 1.37 -14.78 1.40
C ALA A 120 1.37 -13.35 0.84
N ALA A 121 1.03 -12.36 1.68
CA ALA A 121 1.06 -10.96 1.31
C ALA A 121 2.45 -10.51 0.87
N GLU A 122 3.49 -10.94 1.58
CA GLU A 122 4.89 -10.64 1.23
C GLU A 122 5.27 -11.26 -0.12
N ALA A 123 4.86 -12.50 -0.40
CA ALA A 123 5.09 -13.15 -1.68
C ALA A 123 4.42 -12.39 -2.83
N LEU A 124 3.15 -12.00 -2.66
CA LEU A 124 2.39 -11.21 -3.63
C LEU A 124 3.04 -9.84 -3.87
N CYS A 125 3.36 -9.12 -2.80
CA CYS A 125 3.99 -7.80 -2.90
C CYS A 125 5.39 -7.84 -3.54
N SER A 126 6.16 -8.90 -3.28
CA SER A 126 7.49 -9.10 -3.90
C SER A 126 7.41 -9.36 -5.39
N CYS A 127 6.30 -9.95 -5.87
CA CYS A 127 6.10 -10.25 -7.29
C CYS A 127 5.45 -9.10 -8.06
N PHE A 128 4.46 -8.45 -7.47
CA PHE A 128 3.59 -7.49 -8.18
C PHE A 128 3.80 -6.04 -7.76
N GLY A 129 4.43 -5.79 -6.60
CA GLY A 129 4.58 -4.47 -6.00
C GLY A 129 3.48 -4.17 -4.97
N LYS A 130 3.87 -3.58 -3.84
CA LYS A 130 2.98 -3.32 -2.70
C LYS A 130 1.76 -2.45 -3.06
N GLU A 131 1.93 -1.50 -3.98
CA GLU A 131 0.87 -0.56 -4.36
C GLU A 131 -0.23 -1.18 -5.24
N THR A 132 -0.01 -2.38 -5.75
CA THR A 132 -0.93 -3.09 -6.66
C THR A 132 -1.65 -4.26 -5.99
N VAL A 133 -1.28 -4.60 -4.74
CA VAL A 133 -1.83 -5.74 -3.99
C VAL A 133 -2.81 -5.25 -2.94
N TYR A 134 -4.01 -5.80 -2.95
CA TYR A 134 -5.11 -5.43 -2.08
C TYR A 134 -5.60 -6.65 -1.31
N ARG A 135 -5.66 -6.56 0.02
CA ARG A 135 -6.36 -7.56 0.84
C ARG A 135 -7.82 -7.16 0.98
N VAL A 136 -8.73 -8.02 0.51
CA VAL A 136 -10.17 -7.70 0.43
C VAL A 136 -11.04 -8.55 1.34
N GLY A 137 -10.49 -9.63 1.89
CA GLY A 137 -11.13 -10.56 2.81
C GLY A 137 -10.11 -11.14 3.79
N GLY A 138 -10.53 -12.13 4.58
CA GLY A 138 -9.65 -12.82 5.55
C GLY A 138 -8.43 -13.45 4.87
N ASP A 139 -8.68 -14.24 3.82
CA ASP A 139 -7.73 -15.02 3.03
C ASP A 139 -7.69 -14.60 1.55
N GLU A 140 -8.40 -13.52 1.18
CA GLU A 140 -8.58 -13.08 -0.20
C GLU A 140 -7.72 -11.85 -0.51
N PHE A 141 -7.00 -11.94 -1.63
CA PHE A 141 -6.21 -10.83 -2.18
C PHE A 141 -6.58 -10.57 -3.64
N ILE A 142 -6.51 -9.32 -4.03
CA ILE A 142 -6.65 -8.89 -5.42
C ILE A 142 -5.39 -8.13 -5.81
N THR A 143 -4.85 -8.42 -7.00
CA THR A 143 -3.79 -7.63 -7.60
C THR A 143 -4.34 -6.97 -8.87
N VAL A 144 -4.10 -5.66 -9.01
CA VAL A 144 -4.49 -4.89 -10.20
C VAL A 144 -3.25 -4.28 -10.82
N LEU A 145 -2.96 -4.67 -12.06
CA LEU A 145 -1.80 -4.21 -12.82
C LEU A 145 -2.29 -3.44 -14.04
N PHE A 146 -1.80 -2.21 -14.22
CA PHE A 146 -2.04 -1.38 -15.39
C PHE A 146 -0.77 -1.30 -16.25
N GLY A 147 -0.95 -1.20 -17.58
CA GLY A 147 0.13 -0.98 -18.54
C GLY A 147 1.11 -2.14 -18.68
N ARG A 148 0.81 -3.34 -18.14
CA ARG A 148 1.65 -4.54 -18.28
C ARG A 148 1.18 -5.37 -19.44
N ASP A 149 2.11 -5.95 -20.21
CA ASP A 149 1.78 -6.92 -21.23
C ASP A 149 1.56 -8.33 -20.64
N ARG A 150 1.04 -9.23 -21.45
CA ARG A 150 0.70 -10.58 -21.00
C ARG A 150 1.92 -11.39 -20.59
N ASP A 151 3.03 -11.22 -21.29
CA ASP A 151 4.28 -11.97 -21.04
C ASP A 151 4.95 -11.51 -19.75
N GLU A 152 4.88 -10.19 -19.44
CA GLU A 152 5.33 -9.66 -18.15
C GLU A 152 4.52 -10.27 -17.01
N VAL A 153 3.19 -10.27 -17.13
CA VAL A 153 2.29 -10.86 -16.12
C VAL A 153 2.57 -12.35 -15.92
N GLU A 154 2.82 -13.09 -16.98
CA GLU A 154 3.16 -14.51 -16.91
C GLU A 154 4.47 -14.74 -16.15
N LYS A 155 5.51 -13.96 -16.43
CA LYS A 155 6.78 -14.00 -15.70
C LYS A 155 6.59 -13.66 -14.20
N MET A 156 5.75 -12.67 -13.90
CA MET A 156 5.44 -12.29 -12.50
C MET A 156 4.73 -13.44 -11.77
N THR A 157 3.79 -14.11 -12.41
CA THR A 157 3.08 -15.24 -11.81
C THR A 157 3.93 -16.52 -11.69
N GLN A 158 4.88 -16.74 -12.59
CA GLN A 158 5.88 -17.80 -12.41
C GLN A 158 6.76 -17.55 -11.19
N ARG A 159 7.18 -16.29 -10.98
CA ARG A 159 7.89 -15.90 -9.75
C ARG A 159 7.05 -16.11 -8.50
N LEU A 160 5.75 -15.83 -8.55
CA LEU A 160 4.86 -16.04 -7.41
C LEU A 160 4.87 -17.50 -6.95
N LYS A 161 4.87 -18.48 -7.86
CA LYS A 161 4.99 -19.92 -7.51
C LYS A 161 6.23 -20.18 -6.66
N VAL A 162 7.37 -19.67 -7.09
CA VAL A 162 8.64 -19.85 -6.35
C VAL A 162 8.57 -19.20 -4.97
N TYR A 163 8.04 -17.97 -4.87
CA TYR A 163 7.95 -17.28 -3.58
C TYR A 163 6.96 -17.95 -2.62
N THR A 164 5.82 -18.43 -3.11
CA THR A 164 4.85 -19.15 -2.27
C THR A 164 5.40 -20.49 -1.76
N GLU A 165 6.18 -21.20 -2.57
CA GLU A 165 6.90 -22.42 -2.15
C GLU A 165 7.94 -22.10 -1.07
N LEU A 166 8.77 -21.06 -1.27
CA LEU A 166 9.78 -20.64 -0.28
C LEU A 166 9.16 -20.22 1.06
N LYS A 167 8.03 -19.55 1.02
CA LYS A 167 7.26 -19.13 2.22
C LYS A 167 6.40 -20.24 2.81
N LYS A 168 6.30 -21.39 2.13
CA LYS A 168 5.44 -22.53 2.52
C LYS A 168 3.97 -22.13 2.64
N VAL A 169 3.52 -21.24 1.79
CA VAL A 169 2.12 -20.83 1.67
C VAL A 169 1.52 -21.40 0.38
N SER A 170 0.26 -21.77 0.45
CA SER A 170 -0.48 -22.28 -0.71
C SER A 170 -1.55 -21.25 -1.11
N VAL A 171 -1.55 -20.85 -2.37
CA VAL A 171 -2.45 -19.84 -2.92
C VAL A 171 -3.07 -20.36 -4.20
N SER A 172 -4.38 -20.31 -4.34
CA SER A 172 -5.07 -20.46 -5.61
C SER A 172 -5.28 -19.09 -6.24
N TRP A 173 -5.06 -18.97 -7.55
CA TRP A 173 -5.26 -17.68 -8.24
C TRP A 173 -5.89 -17.82 -9.59
N GLY A 174 -6.61 -16.80 -10.02
CA GLY A 174 -7.18 -16.66 -11.34
C GLY A 174 -6.82 -15.32 -11.95
N ILE A 175 -6.54 -15.31 -13.25
CA ILE A 175 -6.03 -14.14 -13.97
C ILE A 175 -7.01 -13.77 -15.08
N ALA A 176 -7.39 -12.49 -15.12
CA ALA A 176 -8.11 -11.88 -16.22
C ALA A 176 -7.30 -10.72 -16.81
N TYR A 177 -6.97 -10.79 -18.08
CA TYR A 177 -6.20 -9.79 -18.81
C TYR A 177 -7.06 -9.12 -19.89
N ARG A 178 -6.89 -7.79 -20.05
CA ARG A 178 -7.46 -7.02 -21.17
C ARG A 178 -6.39 -6.12 -21.78
N LYS A 179 -6.44 -5.99 -23.10
CA LYS A 179 -5.53 -5.09 -23.83
C LYS A 179 -5.78 -3.60 -23.54
N ASN A 180 -6.97 -3.28 -23.07
CA ASN A 180 -7.34 -1.95 -22.60
C ASN A 180 -8.32 -2.07 -21.43
N ALA A 181 -8.40 -1.02 -20.62
CA ALA A 181 -9.23 -0.98 -19.42
C ALA A 181 -10.61 -0.33 -19.67
N LYS A 182 -11.20 -0.57 -20.85
CA LYS A 182 -12.53 -0.02 -21.24
C LYS A 182 -13.70 -0.80 -20.66
N GLU A 183 -13.48 -2.07 -20.36
CA GLU A 183 -14.49 -2.94 -19.76
C GLU A 183 -14.71 -2.58 -18.28
N HIS A 184 -15.93 -2.78 -17.78
CA HIS A 184 -16.21 -2.59 -16.36
C HIS A 184 -15.36 -3.51 -15.49
N PHE A 185 -14.72 -2.93 -14.46
CA PHE A 185 -13.80 -3.64 -13.57
C PHE A 185 -14.43 -4.91 -12.97
N GLU A 186 -15.70 -4.83 -12.57
CA GLU A 186 -16.42 -5.96 -11.98
C GLU A 186 -16.56 -7.15 -12.93
N THR A 187 -16.59 -6.94 -14.25
CA THR A 187 -16.63 -8.02 -15.23
C THR A 187 -15.29 -8.73 -15.30
N ILE A 188 -14.20 -7.98 -15.28
CA ILE A 188 -12.84 -8.51 -15.28
C ILE A 188 -12.57 -9.28 -13.97
N LEU A 189 -13.00 -8.69 -12.84
CA LEU A 189 -12.87 -9.30 -11.52
C LEU A 189 -13.63 -10.63 -11.44
N ARG A 190 -14.88 -10.68 -11.91
CA ARG A 190 -15.68 -11.92 -11.94
C ARG A 190 -15.03 -13.03 -12.77
N GLU A 191 -14.36 -12.68 -13.88
CA GLU A 191 -13.61 -13.67 -14.65
C GLU A 191 -12.40 -14.20 -13.88
N ALA A 192 -11.64 -13.32 -13.21
CA ALA A 192 -10.51 -13.72 -12.39
C ALA A 192 -10.96 -14.61 -11.22
N ASP A 193 -12.04 -14.25 -10.53
CA ASP A 193 -12.62 -15.01 -9.43
C ASP A 193 -13.06 -16.42 -9.88
N ARG A 194 -13.79 -16.53 -10.99
CA ARG A 194 -14.18 -17.83 -11.53
C ARG A 194 -12.97 -18.74 -11.79
N LYS A 195 -11.89 -18.19 -12.39
CA LYS A 195 -10.67 -18.96 -12.68
C LYS A 195 -9.96 -19.39 -11.39
N MET A 196 -9.89 -18.50 -10.40
CA MET A 196 -9.34 -18.81 -9.08
C MET A 196 -10.13 -19.94 -8.40
N TYR A 197 -11.45 -19.89 -8.45
CA TYR A 197 -12.29 -20.93 -7.89
C TYR A 197 -12.12 -22.30 -8.57
N GLU A 198 -11.93 -22.33 -9.90
CA GLU A 198 -11.62 -23.55 -10.66
C GLU A 198 -10.27 -24.15 -10.22
N GLU A 199 -9.26 -23.29 -9.96
CA GLU A 199 -7.97 -23.74 -9.46
C GLU A 199 -8.07 -24.26 -8.03
N LYS A 200 -8.80 -23.55 -7.15
CA LYS A 200 -9.05 -23.96 -5.78
C LYS A 200 -9.74 -25.34 -5.70
N LYS A 201 -10.71 -25.61 -6.58
CA LYS A 201 -11.33 -26.95 -6.69
C LYS A 201 -10.32 -28.05 -7.04
N LYS A 202 -9.42 -27.80 -7.98
CA LYS A 202 -8.36 -28.77 -8.36
C LYS A 202 -7.41 -29.03 -7.20
N TYR A 203 -7.02 -27.99 -6.46
CA TYR A 203 -6.20 -28.14 -5.28
C TYR A 203 -6.80 -29.07 -4.24
N TYR A 204 -8.09 -28.88 -3.87
CA TYR A 204 -8.75 -29.74 -2.91
C TYR A 204 -9.04 -31.15 -3.44
N ALA A 205 -9.29 -31.31 -4.73
CA ALA A 205 -9.45 -32.65 -5.33
C ALA A 205 -8.16 -33.48 -5.25
N ASN A 206 -7.00 -32.84 -5.41
CA ASN A 206 -5.69 -33.50 -5.33
C ASN A 206 -5.29 -33.86 -3.89
N LEU A 207 -5.81 -33.14 -2.88
CA LEU A 207 -5.55 -33.45 -1.47
C LEU A 207 -6.35 -34.68 -0.95
N ASN A 208 -7.42 -35.04 -1.65
CA ASN A 208 -8.31 -36.14 -1.28
C ASN A 208 -7.97 -37.47 -2.02
N GLN A 209 -6.89 -37.46 -2.81
CA GLN A 209 -6.31 -38.65 -3.44
C GLN A 209 -5.07 -39.12 -2.68
#